data_ac1806b54f5b0a028c9b0ca09d0fa562
#
_entry.id   ac1806b54f5b0a028c9b0ca09d0fa562
#
_cell.length_a   1.000
_cell.length_b   1.000
_cell.length_c   1.000
_cell.angle_alpha   90.00
_cell.angle_beta   90.00
_cell.angle_gamma   90.00
#
_symmetry.space_group_name_H-M   'P 1'
#
loop_
_entity.id
_entity.type
_entity.pdbx_description
1 polymer ?
#
loop_
_entity_poly.entity_id
_entity_poly.type
_entity_poly.pdbx_seq_one_letter_code
_entity_poly.pdbx_strand_id
1 'polypeptide(L)'
;MKTIAITLPDFFPNEAEAINRLFAEGSIDLLHLRKPDSTIDECRQLLDNIRNEYYKRIVVNDHFALCAEYNLHGVHLNRRNPTPPPCHQGSVSCSCHSLEEVVERKPKMDYVFLSPIFDSISKQGYHSAFDEATLKKASAEGIIDQKVVALGGVTHERMAQLQEYGFGGGAMLGDLWR
;
A
#
# COMPACT_ATOMS: atom_id res chain seq x y z
N MET A 1 1.88 5.77 13.27
CA MET A 1 1.07 5.13 12.22
C MET A 1 1.64 5.49 10.86
N LYS A 2 1.77 4.54 9.94
CA LYS A 2 2.38 4.77 8.62
C LYS A 2 1.39 5.37 7.62
N THR A 3 1.84 6.32 6.82
CA THR A 3 1.12 6.85 5.66
C THR A 3 1.70 6.22 4.39
N ILE A 4 0.89 5.48 3.65
CA ILE A 4 1.32 4.77 2.44
C ILE A 4 0.62 5.40 1.22
N ALA A 5 1.40 5.79 0.21
CA ALA A 5 0.87 6.19 -1.08
C ALA A 5 0.78 4.98 -2.03
N ILE A 6 -0.29 4.90 -2.81
CA ILE A 6 -0.37 3.97 -3.94
C ILE A 6 -0.43 4.81 -5.22
N THR A 7 0.40 4.51 -6.22
CA THR A 7 0.37 5.22 -7.50
C THR A 7 -0.95 5.00 -8.23
N LEU A 8 -1.35 5.95 -9.06
CA LEU A 8 -2.44 5.74 -10.03
C LEU A 8 -2.07 4.59 -10.97
N PRO A 9 -3.06 3.86 -11.54
CA PRO A 9 -2.78 2.78 -12.48
C PRO A 9 -2.06 3.25 -13.75
N ASP A 10 -2.39 4.45 -14.22
CA ASP A 10 -1.78 5.08 -15.39
C ASP A 10 -0.66 6.05 -14.98
N PHE A 11 0.34 6.22 -15.86
CA PHE A 11 1.35 7.25 -15.69
C PHE A 11 0.78 8.64 -15.99
N PHE A 12 1.28 9.66 -15.32
CA PHE A 12 0.91 11.04 -15.58
C PHE A 12 2.15 11.95 -15.64
N PRO A 13 2.04 13.14 -16.28
CA PRO A 13 3.17 14.07 -16.39
C PRO A 13 3.72 14.47 -15.01
N ASN A 14 5.05 14.47 -14.87
CA ASN A 14 5.76 14.84 -13.64
C ASN A 14 5.46 13.92 -12.42
N GLU A 15 5.04 12.68 -12.63
CA GLU A 15 4.74 11.74 -11.54
C GLU A 15 5.95 11.51 -10.62
N ALA A 16 7.14 11.35 -11.17
CA ALA A 16 8.36 11.18 -10.38
C ALA A 16 8.66 12.41 -9.49
N GLU A 17 8.42 13.61 -10.01
CA GLU A 17 8.59 14.85 -9.24
C GLU A 17 7.58 14.94 -8.09
N ALA A 18 6.32 14.55 -8.35
CA ALA A 18 5.29 14.49 -7.32
C ALA A 18 5.66 13.49 -6.22
N ILE A 19 6.15 12.30 -6.59
CA ILE A 19 6.63 11.28 -5.64
C ILE A 19 7.80 11.81 -4.82
N ASN A 20 8.81 12.41 -5.46
CA ASN A 20 9.97 13.00 -4.79
C ASN A 20 9.55 14.08 -3.77
N ARG A 21 8.57 14.91 -4.13
CA ARG A 21 8.02 15.95 -3.25
C ARG A 21 7.32 15.35 -2.03
N LEU A 22 6.43 14.35 -2.22
CA LEU A 22 5.73 13.68 -1.13
C LEU A 22 6.70 13.08 -0.10
N PHE A 23 7.80 12.48 -0.56
CA PHE A 23 8.84 11.96 0.31
C PHE A 23 9.63 13.06 1.02
N ALA A 24 10.00 14.12 0.30
CA ALA A 24 10.78 15.24 0.85
C ALA A 24 10.01 16.01 1.92
N GLU A 25 8.70 16.17 1.74
CA GLU A 25 7.81 16.83 2.70
C GLU A 25 7.46 15.92 3.91
N GLY A 26 7.83 14.64 3.86
CA GLY A 26 7.45 13.67 4.89
C GLY A 26 5.96 13.33 4.89
N SER A 27 5.26 13.60 3.80
CA SER A 27 3.82 13.34 3.65
C SER A 27 3.51 11.85 3.57
N ILE A 28 4.48 11.03 3.14
CA ILE A 28 4.35 9.58 3.05
C ILE A 28 5.57 8.86 3.63
N ASP A 29 5.33 7.67 4.20
CA ASP A 29 6.39 6.78 4.70
C ASP A 29 6.82 5.76 3.64
N LEU A 30 5.87 5.21 2.88
CA LEU A 30 6.08 4.23 1.82
C LEU A 30 5.29 4.60 0.57
N LEU A 31 5.81 4.19 -0.59
CA LEU A 31 5.12 4.22 -1.86
C LEU A 31 4.92 2.80 -2.38
N HIS A 32 3.70 2.44 -2.76
CA HIS A 32 3.40 1.27 -3.56
C HIS A 32 3.33 1.66 -5.03
N LEU A 33 4.32 1.24 -5.79
CA LEU A 33 4.35 1.39 -7.26
C LEU A 33 3.44 0.33 -7.87
N ARG A 34 2.22 0.73 -8.23
CA ARG A 34 1.19 -0.12 -8.81
C ARG A 34 0.83 0.36 -10.20
N LYS A 35 1.32 -0.33 -11.23
CA LYS A 35 1.11 -0.04 -12.65
C LYS A 35 0.70 -1.33 -13.38
N PRO A 36 -0.56 -1.80 -13.22
CA PRO A 36 -0.97 -3.15 -13.60
C PRO A 36 -0.85 -3.44 -15.11
N ASP A 37 -1.00 -2.42 -15.95
CA ASP A 37 -1.01 -2.56 -17.41
C ASP A 37 0.27 -2.00 -18.07
N SER A 38 1.30 -1.74 -17.26
CA SER A 38 2.59 -1.20 -17.74
C SER A 38 3.58 -2.29 -18.14
N THR A 39 4.54 -1.90 -18.95
CA THR A 39 5.76 -2.65 -19.17
C THR A 39 6.77 -2.42 -18.05
N ILE A 40 7.73 -3.35 -17.91
CA ILE A 40 8.81 -3.18 -16.93
C ILE A 40 9.68 -1.95 -17.25
N ASP A 41 9.86 -1.63 -18.54
CA ASP A 41 10.70 -0.49 -18.96
C ASP A 41 10.04 0.85 -18.64
N GLU A 42 8.72 0.96 -18.72
CA GLU A 42 8.00 2.16 -18.27
C GLU A 42 8.15 2.36 -16.76
N CYS A 43 8.10 1.28 -15.98
CA CYS A 43 8.38 1.36 -14.53
C CYS A 43 9.84 1.73 -14.24
N ARG A 44 10.82 1.24 -15.03
CA ARG A 44 12.22 1.67 -14.92
C ARG A 44 12.36 3.16 -15.17
N GLN A 45 11.76 3.67 -16.25
CA GLN A 45 11.80 5.12 -16.56
C GLN A 45 11.24 5.97 -15.41
N LEU A 46 10.18 5.52 -14.75
CA LEU A 46 9.67 6.21 -13.57
C LEU A 46 10.67 6.15 -12.41
N LEU A 47 11.21 4.97 -12.09
CA LEU A 47 12.17 4.78 -11.00
C LEU A 47 13.47 5.57 -11.24
N ASP A 48 13.98 5.62 -12.46
CA ASP A 48 15.20 6.38 -12.82
C ASP A 48 15.07 7.89 -12.54
N ASN A 49 13.84 8.41 -12.51
CA ASN A 49 13.56 9.81 -12.21
C ASN A 49 13.17 10.06 -10.73
N ILE A 50 13.04 9.00 -9.92
CA ILE A 50 12.89 9.12 -8.46
C ILE A 50 14.28 9.13 -7.82
N ARG A 51 14.48 9.97 -6.81
CA ARG A 51 15.75 10.02 -6.08
C ARG A 51 16.06 8.68 -5.40
N ASN A 52 17.27 8.18 -5.58
CA ASN A 52 17.70 6.88 -5.08
C ASN A 52 17.64 6.75 -3.56
N GLU A 53 17.74 7.86 -2.82
CA GLU A 53 17.58 7.89 -1.36
C GLU A 53 16.19 7.40 -0.89
N TYR A 54 15.16 7.41 -1.78
CA TYR A 54 13.82 6.94 -1.50
C TYR A 54 13.57 5.49 -1.89
N TYR A 55 14.48 4.81 -2.58
CA TYR A 55 14.28 3.44 -3.07
C TYR A 55 13.93 2.45 -1.94
N LYS A 56 14.53 2.61 -0.76
CA LYS A 56 14.20 1.82 0.44
C LYS A 56 12.82 2.14 1.05
N ARG A 57 12.07 3.01 0.42
CA ARG A 57 10.70 3.37 0.78
C ARG A 57 9.71 3.05 -0.34
N ILE A 58 10.10 2.27 -1.37
CA ILE A 58 9.27 1.89 -2.51
C ILE A 58 9.04 0.39 -2.51
N VAL A 59 7.78 -0.01 -2.66
CA VAL A 59 7.29 -1.39 -2.80
C VAL A 59 6.71 -1.54 -4.20
N VAL A 60 7.03 -2.62 -4.91
CA VAL A 60 6.46 -2.90 -6.23
C VAL A 60 5.32 -3.90 -6.13
N ASN A 61 4.21 -3.61 -6.80
CA ASN A 61 3.04 -4.49 -6.88
C ASN A 61 3.05 -5.38 -8.13
N ASP A 62 3.85 -5.01 -9.12
CA ASP A 62 4.06 -5.72 -10.38
C ASP A 62 5.56 -5.66 -10.72
N HIS A 63 6.01 -6.42 -11.72
CA HIS A 63 7.42 -6.41 -12.17
C HIS A 63 8.43 -6.60 -11.02
N PHE A 64 8.27 -7.63 -10.21
CA PHE A 64 9.03 -7.88 -8.97
C PHE A 64 10.56 -7.90 -9.15
N ALA A 65 11.06 -8.15 -10.38
CA ALA A 65 12.49 -8.05 -10.70
C ALA A 65 13.08 -6.66 -10.36
N LEU A 66 12.27 -5.60 -10.49
CA LEU A 66 12.70 -4.24 -10.15
C LEU A 66 13.08 -4.08 -8.67
N CYS A 67 12.50 -4.91 -7.79
CA CYS A 67 12.82 -4.84 -6.36
C CYS A 67 14.30 -5.13 -6.11
N ALA A 68 14.87 -6.15 -6.76
CA ALA A 68 16.29 -6.47 -6.66
C ALA A 68 17.16 -5.49 -7.47
N GLU A 69 16.72 -5.13 -8.67
CA GLU A 69 17.44 -4.26 -9.60
C GLU A 69 17.72 -2.88 -8.97
N TYR A 70 16.72 -2.27 -8.31
CA TYR A 70 16.83 -0.95 -7.68
C TYR A 70 17.03 -1.02 -6.16
N ASN A 71 17.19 -2.20 -5.58
CA ASN A 71 17.32 -2.39 -4.14
C ASN A 71 16.15 -1.72 -3.37
N LEU A 72 14.91 -1.95 -3.83
CA LEU A 72 13.71 -1.35 -3.26
C LEU A 72 13.38 -1.94 -1.87
N HIS A 73 12.32 -1.41 -1.24
CA HIS A 73 11.84 -1.87 0.07
C HIS A 73 11.30 -3.30 0.05
N GLY A 74 10.50 -3.63 -0.96
CA GLY A 74 9.89 -4.96 -1.03
C GLY A 74 8.90 -5.14 -2.17
N VAL A 75 8.09 -6.19 -2.05
CA VAL A 75 7.07 -6.59 -3.02
C VAL A 75 5.70 -6.71 -2.36
N HIS A 76 4.65 -6.41 -3.11
CA HIS A 76 3.27 -6.59 -2.68
C HIS A 76 2.59 -7.67 -3.53
N LEU A 77 2.27 -8.79 -2.90
CA LEU A 77 1.66 -9.95 -3.55
C LEU A 77 0.22 -9.66 -3.98
N ASN A 78 -0.16 -10.15 -5.13
CA ASN A 78 -1.49 -10.02 -5.70
C ASN A 78 -1.87 -11.27 -6.52
N ARG A 79 -3.05 -11.30 -7.13
CA ARG A 79 -3.52 -12.47 -7.89
C ARG A 79 -2.61 -12.82 -9.06
N ARG A 80 -1.98 -11.83 -9.71
CA ARG A 80 -1.05 -12.03 -10.84
C ARG A 80 0.31 -12.53 -10.36
N ASN A 81 0.73 -12.09 -9.17
CA ASN A 81 2.02 -12.37 -8.55
C ASN A 81 1.79 -12.88 -7.11
N PRO A 82 1.39 -14.16 -6.92
CA PRO A 82 0.96 -14.68 -5.63
C PRO A 82 2.10 -15.06 -4.70
N THR A 83 3.34 -15.14 -5.20
CA THR A 83 4.53 -15.53 -4.45
C THR A 83 5.68 -14.55 -4.67
N PRO A 84 6.51 -14.30 -3.66
CA PRO A 84 7.71 -13.49 -3.84
C PRO A 84 8.71 -14.18 -4.77
N PRO A 85 9.62 -13.42 -5.42
CA PRO A 85 10.70 -14.00 -6.21
C PRO A 85 11.57 -14.94 -5.37
N PRO A 86 12.24 -15.93 -6.00
CA PRO A 86 13.23 -16.75 -5.30
C PRO A 86 14.31 -15.89 -4.65
N CYS A 87 14.71 -16.24 -3.43
CA CYS A 87 15.74 -15.54 -2.67
C CYS A 87 15.43 -14.06 -2.37
N HIS A 88 14.14 -13.65 -2.38
CA HIS A 88 13.74 -12.30 -2.02
C HIS A 88 14.14 -11.97 -0.58
N GLN A 89 14.79 -10.82 -0.38
CA GLN A 89 15.27 -10.36 0.94
C GLN A 89 14.58 -9.07 1.42
N GLY A 90 13.68 -8.50 0.63
CA GLY A 90 12.92 -7.31 0.98
C GLY A 90 11.63 -7.65 1.75
N SER A 91 10.89 -6.63 2.11
CA SER A 91 9.57 -6.76 2.72
C SER A 91 8.59 -7.47 1.78
N VAL A 92 7.71 -8.29 2.35
CA VAL A 92 6.62 -8.96 1.63
C VAL A 92 5.29 -8.57 2.26
N SER A 93 4.37 -8.06 1.45
CA SER A 93 3.02 -7.68 1.87
C SER A 93 1.97 -8.24 0.92
N CYS A 94 0.71 -8.24 1.32
CA CYS A 94 -0.41 -8.61 0.46
C CYS A 94 -1.69 -7.89 0.85
N SER A 95 -2.71 -7.94 -0.02
CA SER A 95 -4.05 -7.46 0.28
C SER A 95 -4.94 -8.56 0.84
N CYS A 96 -5.77 -8.20 1.83
CA CYS A 96 -6.82 -9.00 2.44
C CYS A 96 -8.15 -8.28 2.30
N HIS A 97 -9.23 -9.04 2.13
CA HIS A 97 -10.58 -8.51 1.95
C HIS A 97 -11.56 -8.99 3.03
N SER A 98 -11.07 -9.80 3.98
CA SER A 98 -11.81 -10.21 5.17
C SER A 98 -10.88 -10.35 6.37
N LEU A 99 -11.44 -10.41 7.57
CA LEU A 99 -10.68 -10.61 8.80
C LEU A 99 -10.06 -12.01 8.86
N GLU A 100 -10.73 -13.01 8.28
CA GLU A 100 -10.22 -14.38 8.16
C GLU A 100 -8.95 -14.41 7.30
N GLU A 101 -8.94 -13.68 6.18
CA GLU A 101 -7.72 -13.54 5.35
C GLU A 101 -6.58 -12.85 6.11
N VAL A 102 -6.89 -11.86 6.96
CA VAL A 102 -5.87 -11.22 7.82
C VAL A 102 -5.27 -12.23 8.79
N VAL A 103 -6.10 -13.02 9.48
CA VAL A 103 -5.64 -14.07 10.42
C VAL A 103 -4.76 -15.08 9.74
N GLU A 104 -5.11 -15.52 8.53
CA GLU A 104 -4.35 -16.52 7.76
C GLU A 104 -3.02 -15.99 7.24
N ARG A 105 -3.02 -14.74 6.70
CA ARG A 105 -1.89 -14.22 5.92
C ARG A 105 -0.91 -13.38 6.74
N LYS A 106 -1.39 -12.58 7.69
CA LYS A 106 -0.57 -11.66 8.50
C LYS A 106 0.65 -12.33 9.15
N PRO A 107 0.59 -13.58 9.68
CA PRO A 107 1.78 -14.23 10.26
C PRO A 107 2.93 -14.46 9.29
N LYS A 108 2.65 -14.54 7.99
CA LYS A 108 3.61 -14.81 6.92
C LYS A 108 4.08 -13.56 6.19
N MET A 109 3.55 -12.39 6.55
CA MET A 109 3.79 -11.10 5.89
C MET A 109 4.42 -10.11 6.85
N ASP A 110 5.15 -9.13 6.32
CA ASP A 110 5.63 -8.00 7.11
C ASP A 110 4.48 -7.07 7.48
N TYR A 111 3.53 -6.89 6.56
CA TYR A 111 2.24 -6.25 6.80
C TYR A 111 1.21 -6.70 5.76
N VAL A 112 -0.06 -6.41 6.03
CA VAL A 112 -1.16 -6.70 5.11
C VAL A 112 -2.04 -5.45 4.94
N PHE A 113 -2.63 -5.28 3.75
CA PHE A 113 -3.72 -4.34 3.55
C PHE A 113 -5.04 -5.01 3.87
N LEU A 114 -5.93 -4.32 4.57
CA LEU A 114 -7.34 -4.71 4.73
C LEU A 114 -8.23 -3.69 4.01
N SER A 115 -9.06 -4.15 3.10
CA SER A 115 -9.92 -3.29 2.26
C SER A 115 -11.23 -3.95 1.86
N PRO A 116 -12.29 -3.13 1.61
CA PRO A 116 -12.37 -1.68 1.80
C PRO A 116 -12.78 -1.30 3.23
N ILE A 117 -12.08 -0.34 3.86
CA ILE A 117 -12.39 0.11 5.23
C ILE A 117 -13.48 1.18 5.23
N PHE A 118 -13.42 2.12 4.29
CA PHE A 118 -14.43 3.17 4.11
C PHE A 118 -15.05 3.10 2.73
N ASP A 119 -16.19 3.76 2.57
CA ASP A 119 -16.81 3.93 1.26
C ASP A 119 -15.86 4.65 0.31
N SER A 120 -15.80 4.16 -0.92
CA SER A 120 -14.90 4.73 -1.92
C SER A 120 -15.33 6.13 -2.33
N ILE A 121 -14.39 7.07 -2.27
CA ILE A 121 -14.58 8.44 -2.78
C ILE A 121 -14.51 8.46 -4.32
N SER A 122 -13.80 7.52 -4.92
CA SER A 122 -13.50 7.51 -6.36
C SER A 122 -14.27 6.47 -7.18
N LYS A 123 -14.96 5.52 -6.55
CA LYS A 123 -15.72 4.46 -7.24
C LYS A 123 -17.13 4.38 -6.65
N GLN A 124 -18.15 4.76 -7.43
CA GLN A 124 -19.55 4.57 -7.05
C GLN A 124 -19.83 3.07 -6.87
N GLY A 125 -20.49 2.72 -5.74
CA GLY A 125 -20.92 1.34 -5.45
C GLY A 125 -19.94 0.50 -4.63
N TYR A 126 -18.78 1.01 -4.22
CA TYR A 126 -17.88 0.36 -3.26
C TYR A 126 -18.19 0.86 -1.84
N HIS A 127 -18.94 0.07 -1.09
CA HIS A 127 -19.26 0.33 0.31
C HIS A 127 -18.22 -0.31 1.22
N SER A 128 -18.05 0.26 2.44
CA SER A 128 -17.29 -0.36 3.51
C SER A 128 -17.77 -1.80 3.74
N ALA A 129 -16.81 -2.72 3.83
CA ALA A 129 -17.10 -4.11 4.16
C ALA A 129 -17.22 -4.36 5.68
N PHE A 130 -16.89 -3.35 6.50
CA PHE A 130 -16.74 -3.48 7.95
C PHE A 130 -17.44 -2.30 8.65
N ASP A 131 -18.31 -2.59 9.60
CA ASP A 131 -18.80 -1.58 10.51
C ASP A 131 -17.81 -1.28 11.64
N GLU A 132 -18.02 -0.17 12.34
CA GLU A 132 -17.15 0.28 13.43
C GLU A 132 -17.05 -0.74 14.57
N ALA A 133 -18.14 -1.40 14.91
CA ALA A 133 -18.18 -2.41 15.98
C ALA A 133 -17.30 -3.61 15.64
N THR A 134 -17.35 -4.06 14.39
CA THR A 134 -16.51 -5.14 13.87
C THR A 134 -15.01 -4.77 13.89
N LEU A 135 -14.66 -3.55 13.49
CA LEU A 135 -13.27 -3.09 13.51
C LEU A 135 -12.73 -2.99 14.93
N LYS A 136 -13.49 -2.43 15.87
CA LYS A 136 -13.11 -2.33 17.28
C LYS A 136 -12.94 -3.72 17.92
N LYS A 137 -13.84 -4.64 17.63
CA LYS A 137 -13.76 -6.03 18.11
C LYS A 137 -12.50 -6.71 17.55
N ALA A 138 -12.25 -6.60 16.24
CA ALA A 138 -11.07 -7.19 15.60
C ALA A 138 -9.75 -6.62 16.16
N SER A 139 -9.75 -5.33 16.53
CA SER A 139 -8.61 -4.71 17.23
C SER A 139 -8.43 -5.28 18.64
N ALA A 140 -9.50 -5.41 19.42
CA ALA A 140 -9.44 -5.99 20.76
C ALA A 140 -8.97 -7.45 20.76
N GLU A 141 -9.30 -8.21 19.71
CA GLU A 141 -8.87 -9.59 19.49
C GLU A 141 -7.45 -9.70 18.90
N GLY A 142 -6.76 -8.58 18.60
CA GLY A 142 -5.42 -8.56 18.00
C GLY A 142 -5.38 -8.98 16.52
N ILE A 143 -6.53 -9.05 15.85
CA ILE A 143 -6.60 -9.28 14.41
C ILE A 143 -6.10 -8.05 13.68
N ILE A 144 -6.58 -6.86 14.06
CA ILE A 144 -6.06 -5.57 13.61
C ILE A 144 -4.99 -5.13 14.60
N ASP A 145 -3.78 -4.89 14.10
CA ASP A 145 -2.63 -4.43 14.85
C ASP A 145 -1.68 -3.58 13.99
N GLN A 146 -0.46 -3.35 14.46
CA GLN A 146 0.56 -2.55 13.76
C GLN A 146 1.00 -3.12 12.40
N LYS A 147 0.67 -4.38 12.08
CA LYS A 147 0.92 -5.01 10.78
C LYS A 147 -0.26 -4.89 9.81
N VAL A 148 -1.39 -4.33 10.22
CA VAL A 148 -2.57 -4.16 9.37
C VAL A 148 -2.70 -2.71 8.94
N VAL A 149 -2.72 -2.49 7.64
CA VAL A 149 -2.87 -1.18 7.00
C VAL A 149 -4.25 -1.07 6.37
N ALA A 150 -4.97 0.00 6.69
CA ALA A 150 -6.29 0.27 6.13
C ALA A 150 -6.16 0.73 4.67
N LEU A 151 -7.01 0.22 3.78
CA LEU A 151 -7.14 0.66 2.39
C LEU A 151 -8.62 0.78 2.02
N GLY A 152 -8.93 1.68 1.09
CA GLY A 152 -10.29 1.99 0.62
C GLY A 152 -10.90 3.17 1.35
N GLY A 153 -11.14 4.26 0.63
CA GLY A 153 -11.69 5.51 1.15
C GLY A 153 -10.85 6.21 2.22
N VAL A 154 -9.58 5.84 2.37
CA VAL A 154 -8.67 6.45 3.34
C VAL A 154 -8.24 7.85 2.84
N THR A 155 -8.32 8.83 3.74
CA THR A 155 -7.86 10.21 3.56
C THR A 155 -7.03 10.65 4.77
N HIS A 156 -6.29 11.75 4.64
CA HIS A 156 -5.55 12.32 5.78
C HIS A 156 -6.44 12.59 7.00
N GLU A 157 -7.65 13.07 6.79
CA GLU A 157 -8.61 13.37 7.85
C GLU A 157 -9.04 12.12 8.64
N ARG A 158 -9.05 10.96 7.97
CA ARG A 158 -9.46 9.67 8.57
C ARG A 158 -8.34 8.93 9.29
N MET A 159 -7.09 9.42 9.21
CA MET A 159 -5.95 8.74 9.83
C MET A 159 -6.08 8.64 11.36
N ALA A 160 -6.62 9.68 12.03
CA ALA A 160 -6.85 9.62 13.48
C ALA A 160 -7.84 8.51 13.87
N GLN A 161 -8.94 8.37 13.11
CA GLN A 161 -9.93 7.30 13.31
C GLN A 161 -9.33 5.91 13.11
N LEU A 162 -8.45 5.74 12.11
CA LEU A 162 -7.76 4.47 11.89
C LEU A 162 -6.84 4.11 13.06
N GLN A 163 -6.21 5.09 13.67
CA GLN A 163 -5.39 4.89 14.87
C GLN A 163 -6.23 4.40 16.05
N GLU A 164 -7.43 4.93 16.23
CA GLU A 164 -8.38 4.48 17.27
C GLU A 164 -8.81 3.03 17.06
N TYR A 165 -8.89 2.59 15.78
CA TYR A 165 -9.19 1.19 15.43
C TYR A 165 -7.95 0.27 15.48
N GLY A 166 -6.79 0.78 15.91
CA GLY A 166 -5.58 -0.03 16.09
C GLY A 166 -4.78 -0.34 14.83
N PHE A 167 -5.11 0.26 13.68
CA PHE A 167 -4.35 0.07 12.45
C PHE A 167 -2.92 0.61 12.57
N GLY A 168 -1.96 -0.09 11.96
CA GLY A 168 -0.57 0.36 11.88
C GLY A 168 -0.32 1.41 10.80
N GLY A 169 -1.27 1.60 9.87
CA GLY A 169 -1.17 2.58 8.80
C GLY A 169 -2.44 2.76 8.00
N GLY A 170 -2.42 3.78 7.13
CA GLY A 170 -3.44 4.02 6.12
C GLY A 170 -2.81 4.16 4.73
N ALA A 171 -3.40 3.48 3.73
CA ALA A 171 -2.99 3.57 2.34
C ALA A 171 -3.97 4.42 1.54
N MET A 172 -3.44 5.40 0.83
CA MET A 172 -4.19 6.39 0.05
C MET A 172 -3.86 6.27 -1.43
N LEU A 173 -4.87 6.39 -2.28
CA LEU A 173 -4.74 6.42 -3.73
C LEU A 173 -5.17 7.80 -4.28
N GLY A 174 -6.47 8.08 -4.25
CA GLY A 174 -7.05 9.25 -4.93
C GLY A 174 -6.80 10.59 -4.23
N ASP A 175 -6.58 10.59 -2.94
CA ASP A 175 -6.44 11.82 -2.12
C ASP A 175 -5.08 12.50 -2.30
N LEU A 176 -4.04 11.73 -2.63
CA LEU A 176 -2.66 12.21 -2.74
C LEU A 176 -2.29 12.79 -4.12
N TRP A 177 -3.04 12.43 -5.16
CA TRP A 177 -2.70 12.77 -6.55
C TRP A 177 -3.59 13.88 -7.14
N ARG A 178 -4.26 14.67 -6.30
CA ARG A 178 -5.14 15.78 -6.70
C ARG A 178 -4.38 17.11 -6.77
#